data_631bf89f9c10aa8eb2da47af6300b429
#
_entry.id   631bf89f9c10aa8eb2da47af6300b429
#
_cell.length_a   1.000
_cell.length_b   1.000
_cell.length_c   1.000
_cell.angle_alpha   90.00
_cell.angle_beta   90.00
_cell.angle_gamma   90.00
#
_symmetry.space_group_name_H-M   'P 1'
#
loop_
_entity.id
_entity.type
_entity.pdbx_description
1 polymer ?
#
loop_
_entity_poly.entity_id
_entity_poly.type
_entity_poly.pdbx_seq_one_letter_code
_entity_poly.pdbx_strand_id
1 'polypeptide(L)'
;MAIQIQRIHFDLIGGIAGDMFVASLADALPDLGKEVLETMKSFSKTSKGTLQYVDHHDGILKGLRFDVTEHHHHHDHHHGGHHEHVDYQSICKTLQESSLKPSVIQHALNLFFLLAQAEAQVHGIEVDKVTFHEVGAWDSIMDFVVAAHFIDAAGIIDWTFSALPLGGGTIKTAHGILPIPAPATAILMQGMPVIDDGIQGERVTPTGATIIKYLLHISKKTDSSSLCISQTGNGFGSKKLPSISNVLRCLVFSSEDSAIQNDRIGVITFEIDDQTSEELAIGIESLRKHPGVIEVYQLPLFGKKGRVFTQLQILVKQESLSEVCEICFVETSTLGLRIAESSRKILKRSSVSLGESKTRIKLAERPGGEKSAKAEIDDIATISTGSSQRISNKLHLEEQALKKDE
;
A
#
# COMPACT_ATOMS: atom_id res chain seq x y z
N MET A 1 10.72 4.01 -18.71
CA MET A 1 10.97 3.92 -17.26
C MET A 1 9.67 3.52 -16.59
N ALA A 2 9.67 2.53 -15.71
CA ALA A 2 8.47 2.15 -14.98
C ALA A 2 8.11 3.27 -13.98
N ILE A 3 6.88 3.79 -14.05
CA ILE A 3 6.37 4.81 -13.12
C ILE A 3 6.28 4.16 -11.74
N GLN A 4 7.01 4.69 -10.76
CA GLN A 4 6.91 4.21 -9.39
C GLN A 4 5.67 4.82 -8.74
N ILE A 5 4.59 4.05 -8.68
CA ILE A 5 3.34 4.45 -8.03
C ILE A 5 3.60 4.62 -6.54
N GLN A 6 3.21 5.78 -5.99
CA GLN A 6 3.34 6.10 -4.56
C GLN A 6 1.99 6.13 -3.85
N ARG A 7 0.96 6.63 -4.55
CA ARG A 7 -0.40 6.74 -4.06
C ARG A 7 -1.39 6.50 -5.18
N ILE A 8 -2.49 5.86 -4.87
CA ILE A 8 -3.69 5.84 -5.69
C ILE A 8 -4.83 6.44 -4.87
N HIS A 9 -5.53 7.42 -5.45
CA HIS A 9 -6.70 8.05 -4.85
C HIS A 9 -7.93 7.76 -5.70
N PHE A 10 -9.03 7.44 -5.04
CA PHE A 10 -10.31 7.24 -5.70
C PHE A 10 -11.32 8.31 -5.28
N ASP A 11 -11.86 9.01 -6.29
CA ASP A 11 -13.02 9.88 -6.13
C ASP A 11 -14.29 9.08 -6.41
N LEU A 12 -15.11 8.92 -5.40
CA LEU A 12 -16.33 8.13 -5.45
C LEU A 12 -17.53 8.97 -5.97
N ILE A 13 -17.39 9.59 -7.12
CA ILE A 13 -18.40 10.50 -7.68
C ILE A 13 -19.76 9.78 -7.85
N GLY A 14 -19.76 8.66 -8.57
CA GLY A 14 -20.93 7.79 -8.74
C GLY A 14 -21.12 6.82 -7.57
N GLY A 15 -20.08 6.55 -6.82
CA GLY A 15 -19.99 5.50 -5.81
C GLY A 15 -18.87 4.52 -6.12
N ILE A 16 -18.99 3.29 -5.62
CA ILE A 16 -18.03 2.22 -5.88
C ILE A 16 -18.71 0.84 -5.89
N ALA A 17 -18.32 0.04 -6.87
CA ALA A 17 -18.58 -1.39 -6.98
C ALA A 17 -17.30 -2.08 -7.46
N GLY A 18 -17.23 -3.40 -7.39
CA GLY A 18 -16.02 -4.14 -7.78
C GLY A 18 -15.64 -3.93 -9.24
N ASP A 19 -16.60 -3.99 -10.15
CA ASP A 19 -16.45 -3.71 -11.58
C ASP A 19 -15.91 -2.29 -11.85
N MET A 20 -16.45 -1.29 -11.13
CA MET A 20 -15.99 0.12 -11.24
C MET A 20 -14.53 0.28 -10.77
N PHE A 21 -14.15 -0.40 -9.68
CA PHE A 21 -12.77 -0.39 -9.17
C PHE A 21 -11.81 -0.97 -10.20
N VAL A 22 -12.10 -2.15 -10.71
CA VAL A 22 -11.31 -2.84 -11.74
C VAL A 22 -11.20 -1.99 -13.00
N ALA A 23 -12.32 -1.47 -13.52
CA ALA A 23 -12.35 -0.65 -14.71
C ALA A 23 -11.56 0.65 -14.57
N SER A 24 -11.66 1.33 -13.41
CA SER A 24 -10.94 2.59 -13.18
C SER A 24 -9.42 2.42 -13.12
N LEU A 25 -8.95 1.30 -12.56
CA LEU A 25 -7.53 0.95 -12.54
C LEU A 25 -7.03 0.54 -13.93
N ALA A 26 -7.82 -0.23 -14.68
CA ALA A 26 -7.48 -0.61 -16.05
C ALA A 26 -7.39 0.59 -17.00
N ASP A 27 -8.26 1.60 -16.82
CA ASP A 27 -8.23 2.84 -17.60
C ASP A 27 -7.03 3.72 -17.20
N ALA A 28 -6.72 3.81 -15.91
CA ALA A 28 -5.56 4.56 -15.42
C ALA A 28 -4.22 3.89 -15.76
N LEU A 29 -4.16 2.55 -15.78
CA LEU A 29 -2.95 1.74 -15.94
C LEU A 29 -3.16 0.71 -17.06
N PRO A 30 -3.27 1.13 -18.33
CA PRO A 30 -3.73 0.27 -19.43
C PRO A 30 -2.81 -0.94 -19.71
N ASP A 31 -1.51 -0.82 -19.52
CA ASP A 31 -0.57 -1.93 -19.69
C ASP A 31 -0.76 -2.99 -18.61
N LEU A 32 -0.91 -2.56 -17.34
CA LEU A 32 -1.24 -3.45 -16.23
C LEU A 32 -2.63 -4.08 -16.43
N GLY A 33 -3.61 -3.30 -16.88
CA GLY A 33 -4.95 -3.81 -17.18
C GLY A 33 -4.94 -4.95 -18.20
N LYS A 34 -4.13 -4.85 -19.26
CA LYS A 34 -3.95 -5.92 -20.24
C LYS A 34 -3.31 -7.16 -19.63
N GLU A 35 -2.24 -7.00 -18.85
CA GLU A 35 -1.55 -8.09 -18.17
C GLU A 35 -2.48 -8.86 -17.24
N VAL A 36 -3.24 -8.13 -16.42
CA VAL A 36 -4.25 -8.72 -15.51
C VAL A 36 -5.29 -9.50 -16.28
N LEU A 37 -5.84 -8.92 -17.37
CA LEU A 37 -6.85 -9.59 -18.17
C LEU A 37 -6.32 -10.88 -18.84
N GLU A 38 -5.08 -10.88 -19.32
CA GLU A 38 -4.46 -12.07 -19.93
C GLU A 38 -4.23 -13.18 -18.91
N THR A 39 -3.76 -12.84 -17.72
CA THR A 39 -3.60 -13.80 -16.62
C THR A 39 -4.94 -14.40 -16.23
N MET A 40 -5.99 -13.57 -16.15
CA MET A 40 -7.33 -14.01 -15.78
C MET A 40 -8.02 -14.84 -16.84
N LYS A 41 -7.67 -14.70 -18.13
CA LYS A 41 -8.16 -15.61 -19.19
C LYS A 41 -7.74 -17.05 -18.96
N SER A 42 -6.59 -17.31 -18.37
CA SER A 42 -6.14 -18.67 -18.03
C SER A 42 -6.93 -19.25 -16.85
N PHE A 43 -7.26 -18.43 -15.87
CA PHE A 43 -8.11 -18.80 -14.74
C PHE A 43 -9.57 -19.02 -15.19
N SER A 44 -10.11 -18.20 -16.10
CA SER A 44 -11.49 -18.29 -16.58
C SER A 44 -11.71 -19.46 -17.58
N LYS A 45 -10.67 -20.05 -18.15
CA LYS A 45 -10.82 -21.25 -19.03
C LYS A 45 -11.32 -22.49 -18.26
N THR A 46 -11.10 -22.54 -16.95
CA THR A 46 -11.68 -23.56 -16.06
C THR A 46 -13.07 -23.19 -15.59
N SER A 47 -13.51 -21.97 -15.81
CA SER A 47 -14.76 -21.41 -15.36
C SER A 47 -15.44 -20.70 -16.52
N LYS A 48 -16.67 -20.97 -16.72
CA LYS A 48 -17.63 -20.74 -17.80
C LYS A 48 -17.88 -19.27 -18.23
N GLY A 49 -16.87 -18.38 -18.34
CA GLY A 49 -17.15 -16.97 -18.63
C GLY A 49 -16.07 -16.22 -19.42
N THR A 50 -16.42 -15.07 -19.99
CA THR A 50 -15.50 -14.11 -20.66
C THR A 50 -15.36 -12.86 -19.82
N LEU A 51 -14.12 -12.35 -19.72
CA LEU A 51 -13.76 -11.10 -19.05
C LEU A 51 -13.28 -10.10 -20.10
N GLN A 52 -13.79 -8.87 -20.05
CA GLN A 52 -13.37 -7.82 -20.98
C GLN A 52 -13.50 -6.43 -20.38
N TYR A 53 -12.64 -5.52 -20.85
CA TYR A 53 -12.83 -4.09 -20.68
C TYR A 53 -13.54 -3.55 -21.91
N VAL A 54 -14.59 -2.76 -21.69
CA VAL A 54 -15.40 -2.17 -22.75
C VAL A 54 -15.31 -0.64 -22.65
N ASP A 55 -14.96 -0.01 -23.77
CA ASP A 55 -14.99 1.46 -23.87
C ASP A 55 -16.40 1.97 -23.54
N HIS A 56 -16.50 2.96 -22.67
CA HIS A 56 -17.76 3.59 -22.30
C HIS A 56 -17.68 5.10 -22.33
N HIS A 57 -18.80 5.72 -22.77
CA HIS A 57 -18.99 7.17 -22.76
C HIS A 57 -20.43 7.48 -22.36
N ASP A 58 -20.63 8.19 -21.28
CA ASP A 58 -21.95 8.50 -20.75
C ASP A 58 -22.55 9.83 -21.29
N GLY A 59 -21.88 10.45 -22.26
CA GLY A 59 -22.20 11.77 -22.81
C GLY A 59 -21.40 12.91 -22.20
N ILE A 60 -20.71 12.68 -21.09
CA ILE A 60 -19.91 13.68 -20.37
C ILE A 60 -18.45 13.21 -20.26
N LEU A 61 -18.24 11.98 -19.77
CA LEU A 61 -16.93 11.40 -19.50
C LEU A 61 -16.71 10.12 -20.31
N LYS A 62 -15.45 9.86 -20.65
CA LYS A 62 -14.99 8.61 -21.25
C LYS A 62 -14.21 7.79 -20.21
N GLY A 63 -14.24 6.47 -20.34
CA GLY A 63 -13.48 5.52 -19.54
C GLY A 63 -13.87 4.09 -19.89
N LEU A 64 -13.74 3.17 -18.93
CA LEU A 64 -14.00 1.76 -19.14
C LEU A 64 -15.16 1.24 -18.29
N ARG A 65 -15.75 0.15 -18.75
CA ARG A 65 -16.53 -0.81 -17.95
C ARG A 65 -15.78 -2.13 -17.89
N PHE A 66 -15.92 -2.83 -16.79
CA PHE A 66 -15.49 -4.21 -16.67
C PHE A 66 -16.71 -5.12 -16.77
N ASP A 67 -16.75 -5.92 -17.83
CA ASP A 67 -17.85 -6.85 -18.10
C ASP A 67 -17.40 -8.28 -17.89
N VAL A 68 -18.18 -9.01 -17.11
CA VAL A 68 -18.06 -10.45 -16.87
C VAL A 68 -19.29 -11.13 -17.45
N THR A 69 -19.10 -11.95 -18.49
CA THR A 69 -20.21 -12.70 -19.12
C THR A 69 -20.06 -14.19 -18.85
N GLU A 70 -21.09 -14.83 -18.31
CA GLU A 70 -21.13 -16.26 -18.08
C GLU A 70 -21.68 -16.97 -19.33
N HIS A 71 -20.99 -18.02 -19.81
CA HIS A 71 -21.49 -18.86 -20.92
C HIS A 71 -22.39 -19.96 -20.37
N HIS A 72 -23.69 -19.74 -20.39
CA HIS A 72 -24.66 -20.82 -20.16
C HIS A 72 -24.66 -21.77 -21.37
N HIS A 73 -24.19 -23.01 -21.18
CA HIS A 73 -24.50 -24.09 -22.10
C HIS A 73 -26.00 -24.36 -22.02
N HIS A 74 -26.73 -24.04 -23.09
CA HIS A 74 -28.11 -24.45 -23.24
C HIS A 74 -28.22 -25.98 -23.22
N HIS A 75 -28.57 -26.52 -22.07
CA HIS A 75 -29.26 -27.78 -22.00
C HIS A 75 -30.73 -27.42 -21.73
N ASP A 76 -31.54 -27.66 -22.75
CA ASP A 76 -33.01 -27.53 -22.66
C ASP A 76 -33.55 -28.40 -21.51
N HIS A 77 -33.76 -27.82 -20.34
CA HIS A 77 -34.70 -28.31 -19.35
C HIS A 77 -35.33 -27.08 -18.69
N HIS A 78 -36.62 -26.93 -18.99
CA HIS A 78 -37.52 -26.07 -18.24
C HIS A 78 -37.41 -26.38 -16.75
N HIS A 79 -36.91 -25.46 -15.91
CA HIS A 79 -37.35 -25.19 -14.56
C HIS A 79 -36.61 -23.93 -14.03
N GLY A 80 -37.35 -23.14 -13.24
CA GLY A 80 -37.03 -21.82 -12.68
C GLY A 80 -35.58 -21.59 -12.30
N GLY A 81 -35.11 -20.38 -12.64
CA GLY A 81 -33.70 -19.94 -12.38
C GLY A 81 -33.32 -20.09 -10.92
N HIS A 82 -32.65 -21.17 -10.61
CA HIS A 82 -31.86 -21.30 -9.38
C HIS A 82 -30.52 -20.59 -9.65
N HIS A 83 -30.34 -19.40 -9.11
CA HIS A 83 -29.00 -18.86 -8.90
C HIS A 83 -28.28 -19.86 -7.99
N GLU A 84 -27.20 -20.48 -8.46
CA GLU A 84 -26.38 -21.36 -7.62
C GLU A 84 -25.78 -20.48 -6.51
N HIS A 85 -26.23 -20.70 -5.28
CA HIS A 85 -25.66 -20.08 -4.10
C HIS A 85 -24.28 -20.69 -3.86
N VAL A 86 -23.25 -19.86 -3.81
CA VAL A 86 -21.87 -20.31 -3.58
C VAL A 86 -21.51 -20.05 -2.12
N ASP A 87 -21.11 -21.09 -1.42
CA ASP A 87 -20.67 -20.96 -0.04
C ASP A 87 -19.21 -20.45 0.04
N TYR A 88 -18.90 -19.76 1.12
CA TYR A 88 -17.60 -19.16 1.38
C TYR A 88 -16.45 -20.18 1.30
N GLN A 89 -16.64 -21.38 1.85
CA GLN A 89 -15.60 -22.42 1.86
C GLN A 89 -15.28 -22.92 0.44
N SER A 90 -16.30 -23.07 -0.42
CA SER A 90 -16.13 -23.47 -1.82
C SER A 90 -15.30 -22.43 -2.60
N ILE A 91 -15.54 -21.13 -2.36
CA ILE A 91 -14.72 -20.06 -2.96
C ILE A 91 -13.27 -20.16 -2.48
N CYS A 92 -13.06 -20.30 -1.17
CA CYS A 92 -11.72 -20.44 -0.60
C CYS A 92 -10.96 -21.63 -1.19
N LYS A 93 -11.62 -22.78 -1.30
CA LYS A 93 -11.02 -23.98 -1.91
C LYS A 93 -10.65 -23.75 -3.37
N THR A 94 -11.55 -23.19 -4.17
CA THR A 94 -11.32 -22.90 -5.59
C THR A 94 -10.12 -21.96 -5.79
N LEU A 95 -10.00 -20.93 -4.95
CA LEU A 95 -8.87 -20.00 -4.99
C LEU A 95 -7.56 -20.69 -4.61
N GLN A 96 -7.55 -21.52 -3.56
CA GLN A 96 -6.35 -22.23 -3.10
C GLN A 96 -5.86 -23.29 -4.10
N GLU A 97 -6.77 -23.92 -4.84
CA GLU A 97 -6.45 -24.91 -5.88
C GLU A 97 -6.13 -24.27 -7.23
N SER A 98 -6.25 -22.95 -7.36
CA SER A 98 -5.99 -22.21 -8.60
C SER A 98 -4.50 -22.07 -8.91
N SER A 99 -4.20 -21.80 -10.18
CA SER A 99 -2.82 -21.50 -10.65
C SER A 99 -2.42 -20.04 -10.49
N LEU A 100 -3.18 -19.24 -9.74
CA LEU A 100 -2.88 -17.84 -9.47
C LEU A 100 -1.64 -17.70 -8.58
N LYS A 101 -1.01 -16.54 -8.65
CA LYS A 101 0.14 -16.21 -7.79
C LYS A 101 -0.28 -16.25 -6.31
N PRO A 102 0.51 -16.86 -5.40
CA PRO A 102 0.13 -16.99 -3.98
C PRO A 102 -0.26 -15.68 -3.29
N SER A 103 0.39 -14.56 -3.64
CA SER A 103 0.04 -13.24 -3.13
C SER A 103 -1.34 -12.75 -3.60
N VAL A 104 -1.70 -13.00 -4.86
CA VAL A 104 -3.04 -12.70 -5.40
C VAL A 104 -4.10 -13.52 -4.69
N ILE A 105 -3.85 -14.83 -4.50
CA ILE A 105 -4.75 -15.71 -3.75
C ILE A 105 -4.97 -15.15 -2.34
N GLN A 106 -3.90 -14.73 -1.66
CA GLN A 106 -4.02 -14.18 -0.30
C GLN A 106 -4.85 -12.89 -0.25
N HIS A 107 -4.65 -11.97 -1.23
CA HIS A 107 -5.48 -10.77 -1.33
C HIS A 107 -6.96 -11.11 -1.56
N ALA A 108 -7.24 -12.03 -2.48
CA ALA A 108 -8.61 -12.46 -2.77
C ALA A 108 -9.27 -13.12 -1.53
N LEU A 109 -8.58 -14.02 -0.85
CA LEU A 109 -9.08 -14.66 0.38
C LEU A 109 -9.38 -13.63 1.47
N ASN A 110 -8.54 -12.62 1.64
CA ASN A 110 -8.77 -11.56 2.63
C ASN A 110 -10.02 -10.71 2.27
N LEU A 111 -10.25 -10.41 0.99
CA LEU A 111 -11.46 -9.72 0.54
C LEU A 111 -12.72 -10.55 0.84
N PHE A 112 -12.73 -11.84 0.44
CA PHE A 112 -13.86 -12.72 0.74
C PHE A 112 -14.09 -12.91 2.23
N PHE A 113 -13.04 -12.99 3.04
CA PHE A 113 -13.14 -13.10 4.48
C PHE A 113 -13.81 -11.88 5.12
N LEU A 114 -13.43 -10.67 4.73
CA LEU A 114 -14.04 -9.43 5.22
C LEU A 114 -15.53 -9.36 4.88
N LEU A 115 -15.89 -9.74 3.66
CA LEU A 115 -17.30 -9.79 3.26
C LEU A 115 -18.06 -10.85 4.05
N ALA A 116 -17.49 -12.07 4.17
CA ALA A 116 -18.08 -13.15 4.92
C ALA A 116 -18.28 -12.80 6.40
N GLN A 117 -17.36 -12.06 7.02
CA GLN A 117 -17.54 -11.55 8.38
C GLN A 117 -18.75 -10.60 8.50
N ALA A 118 -18.92 -9.69 7.54
CA ALA A 118 -20.07 -8.78 7.55
C ALA A 118 -21.40 -9.53 7.36
N GLU A 119 -21.47 -10.47 6.43
CA GLU A 119 -22.64 -11.31 6.19
C GLU A 119 -22.94 -12.21 7.40
N ALA A 120 -21.91 -12.83 8.00
CA ALA A 120 -22.05 -13.63 9.22
C ALA A 120 -22.66 -12.83 10.36
N GLN A 121 -22.26 -11.57 10.52
CA GLN A 121 -22.81 -10.66 11.53
C GLN A 121 -24.26 -10.29 11.23
N VAL A 122 -24.62 -10.05 9.97
CA VAL A 122 -26.02 -9.75 9.57
C VAL A 122 -26.93 -10.94 9.84
N HIS A 123 -26.48 -12.15 9.51
CA HIS A 123 -27.30 -13.37 9.61
C HIS A 123 -27.20 -14.07 10.97
N GLY A 124 -26.30 -13.66 11.85
CA GLY A 124 -26.07 -14.28 13.16
C GLY A 124 -25.54 -15.71 13.05
N ILE A 125 -24.71 -16.01 12.08
CA ILE A 125 -24.12 -17.33 11.82
C ILE A 125 -22.59 -17.27 11.89
N GLU A 126 -21.94 -18.43 11.93
CA GLU A 126 -20.50 -18.54 11.83
C GLU A 126 -20.00 -18.20 10.41
N VAL A 127 -18.82 -17.59 10.27
CA VAL A 127 -18.23 -17.17 8.98
C VAL A 127 -18.15 -18.34 7.98
N ASP A 128 -17.75 -19.51 8.46
CA ASP A 128 -17.60 -20.72 7.63
C ASP A 128 -18.93 -21.26 7.07
N LYS A 129 -20.07 -20.79 7.61
CA LYS A 129 -21.42 -21.18 7.17
C LYS A 129 -22.07 -20.13 6.27
N VAL A 130 -21.35 -19.07 5.92
CA VAL A 130 -21.87 -18.02 5.05
C VAL A 130 -22.05 -18.56 3.63
N THR A 131 -23.24 -18.32 3.10
CA THR A 131 -23.59 -18.53 1.69
C THR A 131 -23.90 -17.19 1.08
N PHE A 132 -23.19 -16.82 0.03
CA PHE A 132 -23.39 -15.54 -0.64
C PHE A 132 -24.61 -15.64 -1.58
N HIS A 133 -25.61 -14.78 -1.35
CA HIS A 133 -26.83 -14.75 -2.14
C HIS A 133 -26.79 -13.70 -3.26
N GLU A 134 -26.04 -12.62 -3.05
CA GLU A 134 -25.93 -11.50 -3.99
C GLU A 134 -24.54 -11.37 -4.57
N VAL A 135 -23.50 -11.79 -3.85
CA VAL A 135 -22.10 -11.72 -4.24
C VAL A 135 -21.55 -13.09 -4.65
N GLY A 136 -22.38 -14.13 -4.63
CA GLY A 136 -22.04 -15.50 -5.06
C GLY A 136 -22.10 -15.69 -6.59
N ALA A 137 -22.63 -14.72 -7.32
CA ALA A 137 -22.60 -14.75 -8.79
C ALA A 137 -21.15 -14.63 -9.30
N TRP A 138 -20.89 -15.28 -10.41
CA TRP A 138 -19.56 -15.37 -11.02
C TRP A 138 -18.90 -14.02 -11.28
N ASP A 139 -19.68 -13.01 -11.66
CA ASP A 139 -19.24 -11.63 -11.87
C ASP A 139 -18.61 -11.02 -10.61
N SER A 140 -19.28 -11.14 -9.47
CA SER A 140 -18.80 -10.62 -8.19
C SER A 140 -17.56 -11.34 -7.67
N ILE A 141 -17.46 -12.67 -7.93
CA ILE A 141 -16.26 -13.45 -7.61
C ILE A 141 -15.09 -12.92 -8.43
N MET A 142 -15.31 -12.69 -9.73
CA MET A 142 -14.28 -12.17 -10.63
C MET A 142 -13.86 -10.75 -10.28
N ASP A 143 -14.78 -9.89 -9.82
CA ASP A 143 -14.45 -8.56 -9.33
C ASP A 143 -13.37 -8.61 -8.23
N PHE A 144 -13.53 -9.48 -7.23
CA PHE A 144 -12.54 -9.62 -6.16
C PHE A 144 -11.21 -10.23 -6.63
N VAL A 145 -11.26 -11.23 -7.48
CA VAL A 145 -10.03 -11.88 -7.97
C VAL A 145 -9.22 -10.94 -8.85
N VAL A 146 -9.89 -10.20 -9.73
CA VAL A 146 -9.25 -9.20 -10.58
C VAL A 146 -8.75 -8.02 -9.75
N ALA A 147 -9.54 -7.53 -8.78
CA ALA A 147 -9.09 -6.50 -7.84
C ALA A 147 -7.85 -6.94 -7.06
N ALA A 148 -7.82 -8.20 -6.56
CA ALA A 148 -6.68 -8.76 -5.87
C ALA A 148 -5.41 -8.77 -6.74
N HIS A 149 -5.55 -9.01 -8.03
CA HIS A 149 -4.44 -8.99 -8.98
C HIS A 149 -3.90 -7.56 -9.16
N PHE A 150 -4.77 -6.57 -9.30
CA PHE A 150 -4.35 -5.16 -9.34
C PHE A 150 -3.67 -4.72 -8.05
N ILE A 151 -4.17 -5.15 -6.90
CA ILE A 151 -3.61 -4.83 -5.58
C ILE A 151 -2.20 -5.42 -5.45
N ASP A 152 -2.00 -6.70 -5.83
CA ASP A 152 -0.69 -7.34 -5.83
C ASP A 152 0.30 -6.64 -6.76
N ALA A 153 -0.14 -6.29 -7.96
CA ALA A 153 0.71 -5.64 -8.97
C ALA A 153 1.08 -4.19 -8.60
N ALA A 154 0.16 -3.44 -7.96
CA ALA A 154 0.43 -2.10 -7.47
C ALA A 154 1.41 -2.09 -6.27
N GLY A 155 1.45 -3.19 -5.52
CA GLY A 155 2.25 -3.31 -4.30
C GLY A 155 1.69 -2.54 -3.12
N ILE A 156 2.48 -2.41 -2.06
CA ILE A 156 2.09 -1.69 -0.83
C ILE A 156 2.33 -0.21 -1.05
N ILE A 157 1.25 0.53 -1.32
CA ILE A 157 1.24 1.97 -1.59
C ILE A 157 0.24 2.67 -0.66
N ASP A 158 0.16 3.99 -0.77
CA ASP A 158 -0.83 4.80 -0.06
C ASP A 158 -2.16 4.79 -0.84
N TRP A 159 -3.15 4.07 -0.32
CA TRP A 159 -4.51 4.01 -0.86
C TRP A 159 -5.40 5.03 -0.14
N THR A 160 -6.00 5.93 -0.89
CA THR A 160 -6.85 6.99 -0.34
C THR A 160 -8.17 7.10 -1.10
N PHE A 161 -9.20 7.58 -0.41
CA PHE A 161 -10.56 7.65 -0.93
C PHE A 161 -11.22 8.97 -0.52
N SER A 162 -12.07 9.53 -1.38
CA SER A 162 -13.00 10.58 -0.97
C SER A 162 -14.03 10.04 0.01
N ALA A 163 -14.85 10.91 0.62
CA ALA A 163 -15.99 10.46 1.42
C ALA A 163 -16.93 9.58 0.59
N LEU A 164 -17.46 8.52 1.20
CA LEU A 164 -18.34 7.56 0.56
C LEU A 164 -19.75 8.13 0.41
N PRO A 165 -20.35 8.15 -0.79
CA PRO A 165 -21.73 8.59 -0.94
C PRO A 165 -22.67 7.56 -0.31
N LEU A 166 -23.52 8.03 0.63
CA LEU A 166 -24.37 7.16 1.42
C LEU A 166 -25.45 6.47 0.57
N GLY A 167 -25.97 7.18 -0.44
CA GLY A 167 -27.16 6.73 -1.15
C GLY A 167 -28.42 6.76 -0.27
N GLY A 168 -29.49 6.14 -0.72
CA GLY A 168 -30.71 6.11 0.07
C GLY A 168 -31.85 5.33 -0.60
N GLY A 169 -32.94 5.15 0.14
CA GLY A 169 -34.10 4.38 -0.30
C GLY A 169 -33.97 2.90 0.04
N THR A 170 -34.49 2.04 -0.82
CA THR A 170 -34.51 0.59 -0.62
C THR A 170 -34.06 -0.16 -1.87
N ILE A 171 -33.54 -1.35 -1.69
CA ILE A 171 -33.17 -2.28 -2.77
C ILE A 171 -33.90 -3.61 -2.58
N LYS A 172 -34.35 -4.19 -3.69
CA LYS A 172 -34.93 -5.54 -3.69
C LYS A 172 -33.81 -6.55 -3.83
N THR A 173 -33.70 -7.46 -2.88
CA THR A 173 -32.68 -8.49 -2.75
C THR A 173 -33.29 -9.88 -2.67
N ALA A 174 -32.47 -10.93 -2.66
CA ALA A 174 -32.92 -12.30 -2.39
C ALA A 174 -33.61 -12.45 -1.02
N HIS A 175 -33.25 -11.60 -0.06
CA HIS A 175 -33.83 -11.57 1.31
C HIS A 175 -35.05 -10.65 1.44
N GLY A 176 -35.52 -10.07 0.32
CA GLY A 176 -36.63 -9.11 0.30
C GLY A 176 -36.19 -7.68 0.09
N ILE A 177 -36.95 -6.73 0.64
CA ILE A 177 -36.65 -5.30 0.50
C ILE A 177 -35.77 -4.87 1.66
N LEU A 178 -34.54 -4.41 1.37
CA LEU A 178 -33.58 -3.93 2.36
C LEU A 178 -33.34 -2.42 2.22
N PRO A 179 -32.97 -1.73 3.32
CA PRO A 179 -32.56 -0.33 3.26
C PRO A 179 -31.23 -0.17 2.55
N ILE A 180 -30.96 1.03 2.02
CA ILE A 180 -29.66 1.44 1.46
C ILE A 180 -28.99 2.41 2.44
N PRO A 181 -27.71 2.16 2.82
CA PRO A 181 -26.86 1.01 2.46
C PRO A 181 -27.39 -0.31 3.00
N ALA A 182 -27.19 -1.41 2.25
CA ALA A 182 -27.55 -2.76 2.70
C ALA A 182 -26.83 -3.09 4.02
N PRO A 183 -27.41 -3.96 4.90
CA PRO A 183 -26.87 -4.19 6.24
C PRO A 183 -25.37 -4.58 6.27
N ALA A 184 -24.94 -5.50 5.40
CA ALA A 184 -23.54 -5.89 5.31
C ALA A 184 -22.65 -4.70 4.84
N THR A 185 -23.12 -3.92 3.85
CA THR A 185 -22.43 -2.72 3.40
C THR A 185 -22.27 -1.70 4.53
N ALA A 186 -23.32 -1.47 5.31
CA ALA A 186 -23.28 -0.55 6.45
C ALA A 186 -22.25 -0.98 7.52
N ILE A 187 -22.14 -2.29 7.79
CA ILE A 187 -21.12 -2.86 8.70
C ILE A 187 -19.70 -2.63 8.14
N LEU A 188 -19.52 -2.86 6.84
CA LEU A 188 -18.22 -2.66 6.18
C LEU A 188 -17.78 -1.19 6.21
N MET A 189 -18.72 -0.25 6.02
CA MET A 189 -18.47 1.19 6.01
C MET A 189 -18.22 1.80 7.40
N GLN A 190 -18.39 1.07 8.49
CA GLN A 190 -18.14 1.61 9.84
C GLN A 190 -16.75 2.18 10.00
N GLY A 191 -16.69 3.43 10.53
CA GLY A 191 -15.46 4.19 10.72
C GLY A 191 -14.96 4.95 9.49
N MET A 192 -15.62 4.84 8.35
CA MET A 192 -15.27 5.58 7.14
C MET A 192 -16.04 6.91 7.04
N PRO A 193 -15.43 7.97 6.49
CA PRO A 193 -16.14 9.21 6.23
C PRO A 193 -17.21 9.00 5.15
N VAL A 194 -18.43 9.50 5.41
CA VAL A 194 -19.56 9.41 4.47
C VAL A 194 -20.10 10.79 4.14
N ILE A 195 -20.76 10.89 2.98
CA ILE A 195 -21.47 12.09 2.55
C ILE A 195 -22.88 11.71 2.05
N ASP A 196 -23.88 12.48 2.48
CA ASP A 196 -25.23 12.40 1.90
C ASP A 196 -25.35 13.54 0.86
N ASP A 197 -25.35 13.17 -0.41
CA ASP A 197 -25.50 14.10 -1.53
C ASP A 197 -26.95 14.16 -2.06
N GLY A 198 -27.89 13.52 -1.37
CA GLY A 198 -29.32 13.48 -1.70
C GLY A 198 -29.66 12.54 -2.87
N ILE A 199 -28.69 11.88 -3.49
CA ILE A 199 -28.94 10.98 -4.63
C ILE A 199 -29.33 9.60 -4.12
N GLN A 200 -30.50 9.16 -4.54
CA GLN A 200 -31.08 7.89 -4.13
C GLN A 200 -30.47 6.70 -4.90
N GLY A 201 -30.61 5.52 -4.31
CA GLY A 201 -30.11 4.26 -4.84
C GLY A 201 -28.83 3.80 -4.17
N GLU A 202 -28.43 2.57 -4.46
CA GLU A 202 -27.19 1.99 -3.96
C GLU A 202 -25.98 2.61 -4.67
N ARG A 203 -25.17 3.31 -3.91
CA ARG A 203 -23.97 4.02 -4.36
C ARG A 203 -22.71 3.24 -4.01
N VAL A 204 -22.74 2.54 -2.92
CA VAL A 204 -21.64 1.69 -2.44
C VAL A 204 -22.18 0.27 -2.32
N THR A 205 -21.65 -0.64 -3.13
CA THR A 205 -22.02 -2.06 -3.08
C THR A 205 -21.24 -2.81 -1.99
N PRO A 206 -21.67 -3.99 -1.57
CA PRO A 206 -20.90 -4.82 -0.64
C PRO A 206 -19.49 -5.09 -1.12
N THR A 207 -19.29 -5.36 -2.43
CA THR A 207 -17.98 -5.59 -3.04
C THR A 207 -17.11 -4.33 -2.98
N GLY A 208 -17.66 -3.18 -3.32
CA GLY A 208 -16.96 -1.89 -3.26
C GLY A 208 -16.54 -1.50 -1.84
N ALA A 209 -17.45 -1.65 -0.85
CA ALA A 209 -17.15 -1.40 0.56
C ALA A 209 -16.05 -2.32 1.10
N THR A 210 -16.08 -3.59 0.71
CA THR A 210 -15.06 -4.57 1.10
C THR A 210 -13.68 -4.19 0.57
N ILE A 211 -13.59 -3.80 -0.70
CA ILE A 211 -12.34 -3.36 -1.33
C ILE A 211 -11.77 -2.16 -0.58
N ILE A 212 -12.58 -1.13 -0.31
CA ILE A 212 -12.12 0.05 0.44
C ILE A 212 -11.60 -0.35 1.82
N LYS A 213 -12.38 -1.14 2.58
CA LYS A 213 -12.01 -1.58 3.93
C LYS A 213 -10.67 -2.31 3.93
N TYR A 214 -10.48 -3.19 2.98
CA TYR A 214 -9.25 -3.95 2.82
C TYR A 214 -8.06 -3.03 2.46
N LEU A 215 -8.23 -2.16 1.48
CA LEU A 215 -7.18 -1.24 1.04
C LEU A 215 -6.76 -0.26 2.14
N LEU A 216 -7.70 0.26 2.92
CA LEU A 216 -7.39 1.11 4.08
C LEU A 216 -6.57 0.36 5.15
N HIS A 217 -6.81 -0.96 5.31
CA HIS A 217 -6.06 -1.79 6.25
C HIS A 217 -4.61 -2.03 5.82
N ILE A 218 -4.37 -2.27 4.52
CA ILE A 218 -3.03 -2.53 3.98
C ILE A 218 -2.29 -1.27 3.54
N SER A 219 -2.95 -0.11 3.54
CA SER A 219 -2.41 1.16 3.07
C SER A 219 -1.20 1.60 3.89
N LYS A 220 -0.15 2.01 3.20
CA LYS A 220 1.04 2.60 3.82
C LYS A 220 1.08 4.09 3.49
N LYS A 221 0.87 4.93 4.51
CA LYS A 221 0.90 6.40 4.35
C LYS A 221 2.22 6.86 3.74
N THR A 222 2.11 7.61 2.67
CA THR A 222 3.25 8.25 1.99
C THR A 222 3.25 9.74 2.31
N ASP A 223 4.43 10.32 2.51
CA ASP A 223 4.56 11.78 2.66
C ASP A 223 4.15 12.47 1.35
N SER A 224 3.15 13.34 1.44
CA SER A 224 2.49 13.96 0.29
C SER A 224 3.21 15.20 -0.26
N SER A 225 4.36 15.57 0.28
CA SER A 225 5.01 16.86 -0.02
C SER A 225 5.59 17.00 -1.45
N SER A 226 5.56 15.93 -2.27
CA SER A 226 6.12 15.95 -3.63
C SER A 226 5.42 14.98 -4.59
N LEU A 227 4.12 14.71 -4.40
CA LEU A 227 3.37 13.83 -5.29
C LEU A 227 2.72 14.62 -6.43
N CYS A 228 2.91 14.15 -7.66
CA CYS A 228 2.24 14.68 -8.85
C CYS A 228 1.28 13.63 -9.41
N ILE A 229 0.13 14.06 -9.95
CA ILE A 229 -0.76 13.16 -10.70
C ILE A 229 -0.03 12.75 -11.97
N SER A 230 0.23 11.46 -12.12
CA SER A 230 0.90 10.90 -13.30
C SER A 230 -0.08 10.29 -14.29
N GLN A 231 -1.18 9.69 -13.80
CA GLN A 231 -2.21 9.06 -14.63
C GLN A 231 -3.58 9.19 -13.99
N THR A 232 -4.63 9.09 -14.82
CA THR A 232 -6.03 9.12 -14.38
C THR A 232 -6.83 8.08 -15.14
N GLY A 233 -7.87 7.53 -14.51
CA GLY A 233 -8.78 6.60 -15.16
C GLY A 233 -10.19 6.66 -14.59
N ASN A 234 -11.18 6.25 -15.38
CA ASN A 234 -12.60 6.28 -15.05
C ASN A 234 -13.21 4.90 -15.23
N GLY A 235 -13.77 4.35 -14.15
CA GLY A 235 -14.54 3.11 -14.17
C GLY A 235 -16.02 3.37 -14.00
N PHE A 236 -16.84 2.95 -14.98
CA PHE A 236 -18.27 3.20 -14.99
C PHE A 236 -19.06 2.02 -14.46
N GLY A 237 -20.04 2.32 -13.59
CA GLY A 237 -21.05 1.36 -13.19
C GLY A 237 -22.18 1.25 -14.23
N SER A 238 -22.97 0.18 -14.11
CA SER A 238 -24.08 -0.12 -15.04
C SER A 238 -25.32 0.75 -14.83
N LYS A 239 -25.57 1.24 -13.61
CA LYS A 239 -26.75 2.04 -13.25
C LYS A 239 -26.62 3.47 -13.76
N LYS A 240 -27.73 4.08 -14.20
CA LYS A 240 -27.79 5.53 -14.48
C LYS A 240 -28.17 6.28 -13.20
N LEU A 241 -27.39 7.28 -12.83
CA LEU A 241 -27.69 8.18 -11.73
C LEU A 241 -28.27 9.49 -12.27
N PRO A 242 -29.22 10.12 -11.56
CA PRO A 242 -29.76 11.41 -11.97
C PRO A 242 -28.68 12.49 -11.74
N SER A 243 -28.47 13.32 -12.76
CA SER A 243 -27.64 14.54 -12.71
C SER A 243 -26.15 14.36 -12.53
N ILE A 244 -25.63 13.14 -12.37
CA ILE A 244 -24.19 12.86 -12.27
C ILE A 244 -23.81 11.60 -13.05
N SER A 245 -22.53 11.52 -13.43
CA SER A 245 -21.96 10.30 -13.99
C SER A 245 -21.82 9.22 -12.92
N ASN A 246 -22.25 7.99 -13.23
CA ASN A 246 -21.99 6.84 -12.36
C ASN A 246 -20.57 6.33 -12.59
N VAL A 247 -19.60 7.07 -12.08
CA VAL A 247 -18.17 6.87 -12.31
C VAL A 247 -17.39 6.84 -11.01
N LEU A 248 -16.42 5.95 -10.95
CA LEU A 248 -15.32 5.95 -10.00
C LEU A 248 -14.08 6.49 -10.72
N ARG A 249 -13.52 7.61 -10.25
CA ARG A 249 -12.30 8.18 -10.81
C ARG A 249 -11.09 7.70 -10.03
N CYS A 250 -10.11 7.16 -10.73
CA CYS A 250 -8.80 6.79 -10.21
C CYS A 250 -7.77 7.87 -10.54
N LEU A 251 -7.03 8.34 -9.55
CA LEU A 251 -5.89 9.26 -9.69
C LEU A 251 -4.63 8.55 -9.20
N VAL A 252 -3.67 8.33 -10.10
CA VAL A 252 -2.39 7.71 -9.80
C VAL A 252 -1.36 8.80 -9.57
N PHE A 253 -0.68 8.72 -8.42
CA PHE A 253 0.36 9.66 -8.05
C PHE A 253 1.71 8.97 -8.05
N SER A 254 2.69 9.65 -8.62
CA SER A 254 4.10 9.31 -8.54
C SER A 254 4.89 10.45 -7.89
N SER A 255 6.02 10.14 -7.31
CA SER A 255 7.01 11.18 -7.03
C SER A 255 7.65 11.63 -8.34
N GLU A 256 7.99 12.91 -8.46
CA GLU A 256 8.94 13.32 -9.49
C GLU A 256 10.22 12.48 -9.34
N ASP A 257 10.77 12.00 -10.45
CA ASP A 257 12.03 11.24 -10.46
C ASP A 257 13.20 12.19 -10.14
N SER A 258 13.19 12.67 -8.89
CA SER A 258 14.19 13.56 -8.35
C SER A 258 15.30 12.73 -7.73
N ALA A 259 16.55 13.05 -8.07
CA ALA A 259 17.74 12.52 -7.38
C ALA A 259 17.70 12.78 -5.86
N ILE A 260 16.79 13.68 -5.41
CA ILE A 260 16.60 14.05 -4.02
C ILE A 260 15.25 13.48 -3.53
N GLN A 261 15.30 12.67 -2.47
CA GLN A 261 14.13 12.12 -1.78
C GLN A 261 13.90 12.86 -0.46
N ASN A 262 12.63 13.05 -0.10
CA ASN A 262 12.27 13.52 1.24
C ASN A 262 12.26 12.33 2.21
N ASP A 263 12.76 12.54 3.41
CA ASP A 263 12.82 11.56 4.47
C ASP A 263 12.53 12.24 5.81
N ARG A 264 12.11 11.49 6.81
CA ARG A 264 11.85 11.96 8.18
C ARG A 264 12.60 11.12 9.18
N ILE A 265 13.15 11.79 10.18
CA ILE A 265 13.83 11.15 11.30
C ILE A 265 13.35 11.74 12.61
N GLY A 266 13.39 10.94 13.66
CA GLY A 266 13.30 11.41 15.03
C GLY A 266 14.66 11.96 15.49
N VAL A 267 14.63 13.02 16.27
CA VAL A 267 15.80 13.59 16.95
C VAL A 267 15.52 13.60 18.44
N ILE A 268 16.24 12.82 19.22
CA ILE A 268 16.17 12.79 20.67
C ILE A 268 17.35 13.61 21.20
N THR A 269 17.11 14.53 22.14
CA THR A 269 18.16 15.38 22.70
C THR A 269 17.98 15.49 24.23
N PHE A 270 19.04 15.30 24.98
CA PHE A 270 19.07 15.47 26.44
C PHE A 270 20.49 15.74 26.93
N GLU A 271 20.65 16.19 28.16
CA GLU A 271 21.90 16.53 28.81
C GLU A 271 22.14 15.64 30.02
N ILE A 272 23.41 15.30 30.23
CA ILE A 272 23.93 14.49 31.34
C ILE A 272 25.04 15.30 32.05
N ASP A 273 24.95 15.43 33.39
CA ASP A 273 25.98 16.10 34.22
C ASP A 273 26.44 15.27 35.47
N ASP A 274 25.87 14.06 35.60
CA ASP A 274 26.06 13.23 36.78
C ASP A 274 26.49 11.79 36.48
N GLN A 275 26.78 11.44 35.22
CA GLN A 275 27.40 10.17 34.81
C GLN A 275 28.91 10.34 34.53
N THR A 276 29.70 9.32 34.86
CA THR A 276 31.08 9.28 34.42
C THR A 276 31.18 9.10 32.91
N SER A 277 32.29 9.55 32.34
CA SER A 277 32.52 9.39 30.88
C SER A 277 32.62 7.91 30.48
N GLU A 278 33.05 7.02 31.36
CA GLU A 278 33.16 5.58 31.12
C GLU A 278 31.76 4.93 31.07
N GLU A 279 30.91 5.22 32.06
CA GLU A 279 29.51 4.72 32.08
C GLU A 279 28.73 5.24 30.89
N LEU A 280 28.85 6.56 30.56
CA LEU A 280 28.16 7.16 29.44
C LEU A 280 28.61 6.53 28.13
N ALA A 281 29.88 6.17 27.98
CA ALA A 281 30.39 5.50 26.78
C ALA A 281 29.74 4.12 26.57
N ILE A 282 29.51 3.36 27.67
CA ILE A 282 28.81 2.07 27.60
C ILE A 282 27.36 2.25 27.13
N GLY A 283 26.65 3.21 27.71
CA GLY A 283 25.28 3.52 27.32
C GLY A 283 25.17 3.95 25.84
N ILE A 284 26.10 4.77 25.36
CA ILE A 284 26.17 5.19 23.96
C ILE A 284 26.42 4.01 23.01
N GLU A 285 27.31 3.08 23.38
CA GLU A 285 27.55 1.89 22.57
C GLU A 285 26.31 0.96 22.55
N SER A 286 25.55 0.89 23.63
CA SER A 286 24.26 0.19 23.67
C SER A 286 23.26 0.81 22.73
N LEU A 287 23.10 2.14 22.78
CA LEU A 287 22.24 2.90 21.86
C LEU A 287 22.62 2.69 20.39
N ARG A 288 23.91 2.74 20.05
CA ARG A 288 24.42 2.55 18.68
C ARG A 288 24.13 1.16 18.11
N LYS A 289 24.01 0.14 18.95
CA LYS A 289 23.70 -1.23 18.52
C LYS A 289 22.24 -1.39 18.10
N HIS A 290 21.36 -0.48 18.48
CA HIS A 290 19.95 -0.56 18.13
C HIS A 290 19.73 -0.28 16.63
N PRO A 291 19.03 -1.16 15.87
CA PRO A 291 18.89 -1.04 14.40
C PRO A 291 18.11 0.20 13.92
N GLY A 292 17.34 0.81 14.83
CA GLY A 292 16.62 2.06 14.58
C GLY A 292 17.46 3.32 14.81
N VAL A 293 18.62 3.22 15.49
CA VAL A 293 19.51 4.35 15.71
C VAL A 293 20.37 4.57 14.48
N ILE A 294 20.37 5.80 13.98
CA ILE A 294 21.13 6.21 12.79
C ILE A 294 22.51 6.72 13.22
N GLU A 295 22.54 7.55 14.28
CA GLU A 295 23.78 8.11 14.82
C GLU A 295 23.56 8.64 16.24
N VAL A 296 24.61 8.66 17.06
CA VAL A 296 24.63 9.25 18.39
C VAL A 296 25.78 10.25 18.48
N TYR A 297 25.44 11.52 18.66
CA TYR A 297 26.39 12.62 18.84
C TYR A 297 26.54 12.98 20.32
N GLN A 298 27.76 13.34 20.68
CA GLN A 298 28.12 13.91 21.98
C GLN A 298 28.62 15.34 21.80
N LEU A 299 28.04 16.28 22.54
CA LEU A 299 28.43 17.69 22.52
C LEU A 299 28.67 18.19 23.94
N PRO A 300 29.86 18.72 24.27
CA PRO A 300 30.09 19.37 25.56
C PRO A 300 29.39 20.74 25.59
N LEU A 301 28.62 20.97 26.66
CA LEU A 301 27.92 22.23 26.89
C LEU A 301 28.27 22.80 28.26
N PHE A 302 28.15 24.12 28.40
CA PHE A 302 28.26 24.81 29.67
C PHE A 302 26.86 25.26 30.13
N GLY A 303 26.46 24.76 31.28
CA GLY A 303 25.16 25.05 31.84
C GLY A 303 25.22 26.02 33.05
N LYS A 304 24.18 25.99 33.88
CA LYS A 304 24.10 26.83 35.09
C LYS A 304 25.33 26.61 35.99
N LYS A 305 25.79 27.69 36.60
CA LYS A 305 26.94 27.70 37.55
C LYS A 305 28.26 27.24 36.93
N GLY A 306 28.43 27.31 35.58
CA GLY A 306 29.65 26.92 34.90
C GLY A 306 29.90 25.38 34.84
N ARG A 307 28.87 24.56 35.12
CA ARG A 307 28.99 23.11 35.02
C ARG A 307 29.12 22.67 33.57
N VAL A 308 29.95 21.68 33.32
CA VAL A 308 30.04 21.01 32.02
C VAL A 308 29.00 19.91 31.96
N PHE A 309 28.19 19.91 30.90
CA PHE A 309 27.22 18.87 30.57
C PHE A 309 27.68 18.16 29.31
N THR A 310 27.30 16.91 29.19
CA THR A 310 27.37 16.21 27.90
C THR A 310 25.96 16.17 27.31
N GLN A 311 25.73 16.86 26.21
CA GLN A 311 24.47 16.70 25.44
C GLN A 311 24.61 15.47 24.56
N LEU A 312 23.62 14.59 24.60
CA LEU A 312 23.43 13.55 23.61
C LEU A 312 22.37 14.01 22.61
N GLN A 313 22.69 13.83 21.33
CA GLN A 313 21.73 13.99 20.24
C GLN A 313 21.72 12.68 19.43
N ILE A 314 20.56 12.05 19.36
CA ILE A 314 20.38 10.75 18.75
C ILE A 314 19.48 10.92 17.55
N LEU A 315 19.95 10.52 16.39
CA LEU A 315 19.14 10.42 15.17
C LEU A 315 18.55 9.02 15.07
N VAL A 316 17.23 8.93 14.94
CA VAL A 316 16.47 7.68 15.03
C VAL A 316 15.51 7.58 13.85
N LYS A 317 15.31 6.37 13.34
CA LYS A 317 14.21 6.09 12.41
C LYS A 317 12.87 6.35 13.09
N GLN A 318 11.92 6.94 12.37
CA GLN A 318 10.64 7.35 12.94
C GLN A 318 9.89 6.20 13.62
N GLU A 319 9.93 5.00 13.03
CA GLU A 319 9.28 3.80 13.57
C GLU A 319 9.89 3.28 14.88
N SER A 320 11.14 3.63 15.19
CA SER A 320 11.86 3.17 16.39
C SER A 320 11.96 4.25 17.48
N LEU A 321 11.33 5.40 17.30
CA LEU A 321 11.50 6.56 18.17
C LEU A 321 11.09 6.27 19.63
N SER A 322 9.94 5.62 19.83
CA SER A 322 9.45 5.28 21.18
C SER A 322 10.38 4.31 21.91
N GLU A 323 10.79 3.24 21.23
CA GLU A 323 11.67 2.21 21.78
C GLU A 323 13.04 2.79 22.16
N VAL A 324 13.63 3.63 21.31
CA VAL A 324 14.91 4.27 21.59
C VAL A 324 14.82 5.25 22.76
N CYS A 325 13.68 5.96 22.94
CA CYS A 325 13.45 6.78 24.13
C CYS A 325 13.51 5.95 25.42
N GLU A 326 12.89 4.78 25.44
CA GLU A 326 12.94 3.88 26.60
C GLU A 326 14.37 3.42 26.90
N ILE A 327 15.13 3.06 25.86
CA ILE A 327 16.54 2.69 26.01
C ILE A 327 17.37 3.86 26.58
N CYS A 328 17.12 5.11 26.17
CA CYS A 328 17.80 6.28 26.72
C CYS A 328 17.60 6.38 28.24
N PHE A 329 16.39 6.16 28.74
CA PHE A 329 16.11 6.18 30.17
C PHE A 329 16.75 5.02 30.94
N VAL A 330 16.95 3.88 30.30
CA VAL A 330 17.61 2.71 30.92
C VAL A 330 19.12 2.86 30.96
N GLU A 331 19.70 3.39 29.90
CA GLU A 331 21.15 3.44 29.71
C GLU A 331 21.81 4.73 30.22
N THR A 332 21.01 5.72 30.63
CA THR A 332 21.54 7.01 31.11
C THR A 332 20.81 7.51 32.35
N SER A 333 21.43 8.45 33.06
CA SER A 333 20.85 9.10 34.26
C SER A 333 19.83 10.19 33.92
N THR A 334 19.50 10.42 32.65
CA THR A 334 18.56 11.49 32.25
C THR A 334 17.17 11.27 32.84
N LEU A 335 16.55 12.37 33.31
CA LEU A 335 15.16 12.36 33.78
C LEU A 335 14.17 12.86 32.73
N GLY A 336 14.63 13.28 31.56
CA GLY A 336 13.77 13.82 30.52
C GLY A 336 14.46 13.96 29.16
N LEU A 337 13.67 13.75 28.11
CA LEU A 337 14.10 13.82 26.73
C LEU A 337 13.34 14.91 25.98
N ARG A 338 14.01 15.62 25.11
CA ARG A 338 13.37 16.45 24.09
C ARG A 338 13.31 15.67 22.79
N ILE A 339 12.14 15.62 22.20
CA ILE A 339 11.89 14.88 20.96
C ILE A 339 11.45 15.88 19.91
N ALA A 340 12.07 15.80 18.73
CA ALA A 340 11.67 16.55 17.56
C ALA A 340 11.60 15.62 16.35
N GLU A 341 10.68 15.88 15.45
CA GLU A 341 10.68 15.29 14.11
C GLU A 341 11.39 16.23 13.15
N SER A 342 12.34 15.72 12.40
CA SER A 342 13.07 16.51 11.42
C SER A 342 12.88 15.92 10.02
N SER A 343 12.43 16.74 9.08
CA SER A 343 12.46 16.40 7.67
C SER A 343 13.87 16.60 7.12
N ARG A 344 14.34 15.65 6.33
CA ARG A 344 15.63 15.77 5.63
C ARG A 344 15.49 15.42 4.16
N LYS A 345 16.38 15.95 3.36
CA LYS A 345 16.53 15.57 1.95
C LYS A 345 17.72 14.65 1.82
N ILE A 346 17.52 13.51 1.16
CA ILE A 346 18.57 12.53 0.90
C ILE A 346 18.67 12.26 -0.59
N LEU A 347 19.87 11.94 -1.07
CA LEU A 347 20.04 11.49 -2.44
C LEU A 347 19.48 10.08 -2.60
N LYS A 348 18.85 9.80 -3.74
CA LYS A 348 18.48 8.43 -4.14
C LYS A 348 19.76 7.61 -4.22
N ARG A 349 19.77 6.45 -3.54
CA ARG A 349 20.95 5.61 -3.44
C ARG A 349 20.59 4.14 -3.60
N SER A 350 21.47 3.42 -4.27
CA SER A 350 21.48 1.96 -4.34
C SER A 350 22.74 1.40 -3.67
N SER A 351 22.77 0.11 -3.41
CA SER A 351 23.95 -0.55 -2.85
C SER A 351 24.33 -1.73 -3.75
N VAL A 352 25.58 -1.79 -4.13
CA VAL A 352 26.16 -2.90 -4.89
C VAL A 352 27.31 -3.52 -4.10
N SER A 353 27.55 -4.83 -4.28
CA SER A 353 28.69 -5.52 -3.68
C SER A 353 29.69 -5.89 -4.78
N LEU A 354 30.96 -5.51 -4.61
CA LEU A 354 32.01 -5.79 -5.55
C LEU A 354 33.20 -6.50 -4.89
N GLY A 355 34.01 -7.16 -5.73
CA GLY A 355 35.21 -7.89 -5.33
C GLY A 355 34.91 -9.25 -4.69
N GLU A 356 35.95 -10.06 -4.47
CA GLU A 356 35.86 -11.38 -3.81
C GLU A 356 35.36 -11.27 -2.36
N SER A 357 35.67 -10.15 -1.69
CA SER A 357 35.27 -9.81 -0.32
C SER A 357 33.84 -9.28 -0.19
N LYS A 358 33.10 -9.11 -1.32
CA LYS A 358 31.74 -8.55 -1.37
C LYS A 358 31.62 -7.19 -0.66
N THR A 359 32.62 -6.32 -0.85
CA THR A 359 32.62 -4.95 -0.30
C THR A 359 31.38 -4.20 -0.75
N ARG A 360 30.64 -3.64 0.19
CA ARG A 360 29.41 -2.86 -0.07
C ARG A 360 29.79 -1.46 -0.54
N ILE A 361 29.18 -1.03 -1.64
CA ILE A 361 29.39 0.29 -2.24
C ILE A 361 28.06 0.96 -2.43
N LYS A 362 27.88 2.13 -1.85
CA LYS A 362 26.70 2.98 -2.04
C LYS A 362 26.91 3.81 -3.30
N LEU A 363 25.97 3.68 -4.24
CA LEU A 363 25.85 4.54 -5.41
C LEU A 363 24.79 5.59 -5.15
N ALA A 364 25.07 6.84 -5.46
CA ALA A 364 24.11 7.93 -5.33
C ALA A 364 24.10 8.78 -6.60
N GLU A 365 22.90 9.10 -7.08
CA GLU A 365 22.67 10.02 -8.16
C GLU A 365 22.55 11.45 -7.59
N ARG A 366 23.30 12.38 -8.19
CA ARG A 366 23.30 13.79 -7.79
C ARG A 366 22.37 14.62 -8.68
N PRO A 367 21.87 15.76 -8.19
CA PRO A 367 21.18 16.71 -9.06
C PRO A 367 22.06 17.04 -10.28
N GLY A 368 21.52 16.85 -11.49
CA GLY A 368 22.28 17.01 -12.73
C GLY A 368 22.72 15.69 -13.38
N GLY A 369 22.40 14.53 -12.77
CA GLY A 369 22.61 13.21 -13.36
C GLY A 369 24.00 12.61 -13.12
N GLU A 370 24.88 13.32 -12.41
CA GLU A 370 26.19 12.80 -12.02
C GLU A 370 26.05 11.71 -10.97
N LYS A 371 26.72 10.58 -11.15
CA LYS A 371 26.76 9.47 -10.20
C LYS A 371 28.00 9.53 -9.32
N SER A 372 27.86 9.20 -8.06
CA SER A 372 28.94 9.07 -7.09
C SER A 372 28.88 7.72 -6.39
N ALA A 373 30.04 7.11 -6.15
CA ALA A 373 30.19 5.86 -5.43
C ALA A 373 30.90 6.09 -4.09
N LYS A 374 30.50 5.37 -3.04
CA LYS A 374 31.15 5.39 -1.73
C LYS A 374 31.21 3.99 -1.15
N ALA A 375 32.41 3.44 -1.04
CA ALA A 375 32.63 2.14 -0.40
C ALA A 375 32.54 2.25 1.13
N GLU A 376 31.98 1.22 1.77
CA GLU A 376 31.91 1.13 3.23
C GLU A 376 33.29 0.91 3.81
N ILE A 377 33.71 1.81 4.70
CA ILE A 377 35.07 1.81 5.25
C ILE A 377 35.35 0.57 6.12
N ASP A 378 34.32 0.05 6.80
CA ASP A 378 34.44 -1.14 7.63
C ASP A 378 34.78 -2.36 6.76
N ASP A 379 34.14 -2.49 5.60
CA ASP A 379 34.45 -3.58 4.67
C ASP A 379 35.85 -3.43 4.08
N ILE A 380 36.26 -2.20 3.75
CA ILE A 380 37.62 -1.91 3.30
C ILE A 380 38.68 -2.23 4.37
N ALA A 381 38.37 -1.99 5.64
CA ALA A 381 39.27 -2.27 6.77
C ALA A 381 39.55 -3.77 6.93
N THR A 382 38.62 -4.63 6.54
CA THR A 382 38.80 -6.09 6.61
C THR A 382 39.78 -6.64 5.56
N ILE A 383 39.94 -5.92 4.44
CA ILE A 383 40.72 -6.37 3.26
C ILE A 383 42.01 -5.57 3.05
N SER A 384 42.28 -4.60 3.91
CA SER A 384 43.40 -3.66 3.69
C SER A 384 44.13 -3.37 5.00
N THR A 385 45.44 -3.47 4.96
CA THR A 385 46.31 -3.09 6.08
C THR A 385 47.01 -1.75 5.80
N GLY A 386 46.90 -0.80 6.74
CA GLY A 386 47.50 0.53 6.60
C GLY A 386 46.63 1.53 5.78
N SER A 387 46.83 2.81 6.00
CA SER A 387 45.97 3.85 5.43
C SER A 387 46.11 3.99 3.91
N SER A 388 47.33 3.93 3.37
CA SER A 388 47.56 4.04 1.92
C SER A 388 46.86 2.95 1.12
N GLN A 389 46.91 1.70 1.61
CA GLN A 389 46.22 0.58 0.97
C GLN A 389 44.71 0.70 1.04
N ARG A 390 44.15 1.13 2.22
CA ARG A 390 42.72 1.41 2.35
C ARG A 390 42.23 2.47 1.36
N ILE A 391 42.99 3.56 1.20
CA ILE A 391 42.67 4.64 0.25
C ILE A 391 42.67 4.11 -1.19
N SER A 392 43.75 3.40 -1.59
CA SER A 392 43.86 2.84 -2.93
C SER A 392 42.75 1.86 -3.27
N ASN A 393 42.47 0.89 -2.38
CA ASN A 393 41.42 -0.10 -2.59
C ASN A 393 40.04 0.55 -2.63
N LYS A 394 39.80 1.54 -1.77
CA LYS A 394 38.56 2.32 -1.77
C LYS A 394 38.31 2.97 -3.13
N LEU A 395 39.28 3.75 -3.62
CA LEU A 395 39.18 4.47 -4.92
C LEU A 395 38.96 3.49 -6.06
N HIS A 396 39.71 2.39 -6.11
CA HIS A 396 39.59 1.38 -7.15
C HIS A 396 38.20 0.75 -7.20
N LEU A 397 37.63 0.36 -6.05
CA LEU A 397 36.30 -0.24 -5.97
C LEU A 397 35.20 0.78 -6.30
N GLU A 398 35.33 2.04 -5.88
CA GLU A 398 34.40 3.11 -6.24
C GLU A 398 34.37 3.38 -7.75
N GLU A 399 35.53 3.42 -8.42
CA GLU A 399 35.61 3.53 -9.88
C GLU A 399 35.01 2.32 -10.61
N GLN A 400 35.25 1.11 -10.11
CA GLN A 400 34.65 -0.11 -10.69
C GLN A 400 33.13 -0.10 -10.57
N ALA A 401 32.60 0.39 -9.45
CA ALA A 401 31.16 0.47 -9.22
C ALA A 401 30.48 1.42 -10.21
N LEU A 402 31.09 2.58 -10.46
CA LEU A 402 30.58 3.57 -11.43
C LEU A 402 30.55 3.01 -12.85
N LYS A 403 31.64 2.34 -13.29
CA LYS A 403 31.73 1.72 -14.64
C LYS A 403 30.75 0.58 -14.86
N LYS A 404 30.30 -0.10 -13.81
CA LYS A 404 29.37 -1.22 -13.91
C LYS A 404 27.92 -0.75 -13.95
N ASP A 405 27.66 0.48 -13.49
CA ASP A 405 26.33 1.08 -13.42
C ASP A 405 26.04 2.00 -14.64
N GLU A 406 27.02 2.20 -15.52
CA GLU A 406 26.88 2.75 -16.88
C GLU A 406 26.36 1.67 -17.84
#